data_15f0175dac12f453a392662eeaab73b0
#
_entry.id   15f0175dac12f453a392662eeaab73b0
#
_cell.length_a   1.000
_cell.length_b   1.000
_cell.length_c   1.000
_cell.angle_alpha   90.00
_cell.angle_beta   90.00
_cell.angle_gamma   90.00
#
_symmetry.space_group_name_H-M   'P 1'
#
loop_
_entity.id
_entity.type
_entity.pdbx_description
1 polymer ?
#
loop_
_entity_poly.entity_id
_entity_poly.type
_entity_poly.pdbx_seq_one_letter_code
_entity_poly.pdbx_strand_id
1 'polypeptide(L)'
;MEKSLDTSVPDFSVVVPVRNEADNISPLIAELKTVMTALQPYEIVIVDDGSDDATPEVLRDQARACPELRVVRHRSSVGQSAAITTGVNEARAGIIITLDGDGQNDPADIPALLDRFREADNPDLLLVTGERQKRWDSLLKRLSSRVANAVRGTLLGDHTPDTGCGLKVFSRPAYLAMPGFDHMHRFMPALMLCQGGHVLSVPVNHRARQHGVTKYGVFDRLGMGIVDLFGVMWLQRRPGTPVPGNAEGSGFIDRLGARWLKRRAVAPEIDQGAGEEAGS
;
A
#
# COMPACT_ATOMS: atom_id res chain seq x y z
N MET A 1 30.27 -2.47 -27.56
CA MET A 1 29.33 -1.33 -27.51
C MET A 1 28.65 -1.38 -26.15
N GLU A 2 29.25 -0.77 -25.15
CA GLU A 2 28.72 -0.70 -23.79
C GLU A 2 27.47 0.19 -23.84
N LYS A 3 26.32 -0.43 -23.55
CA LYS A 3 25.07 0.29 -23.36
C LYS A 3 25.21 1.07 -22.06
N SER A 4 25.44 2.38 -22.15
CA SER A 4 25.36 3.32 -21.04
C SER A 4 24.06 2.99 -20.29
N LEU A 5 24.18 2.50 -19.05
CA LEU A 5 23.06 2.42 -18.11
C LEU A 5 22.59 3.86 -17.92
N ASP A 6 21.42 4.16 -18.47
CA ASP A 6 20.75 5.43 -18.23
C ASP A 6 20.48 5.52 -16.72
N THR A 7 21.26 6.37 -16.04
CA THR A 7 21.18 6.58 -14.57
C THR A 7 20.11 7.61 -14.23
N SER A 8 19.10 7.80 -15.06
CA SER A 8 17.96 8.65 -14.73
C SER A 8 17.25 8.07 -13.49
N VAL A 9 16.89 8.94 -12.56
CA VAL A 9 16.08 8.55 -11.40
C VAL A 9 14.74 8.06 -11.92
N PRO A 10 14.27 6.85 -11.54
CA PRO A 10 12.97 6.37 -11.99
C PRO A 10 11.85 7.26 -11.43
N ASP A 11 10.78 7.40 -12.20
CA ASP A 11 9.58 8.11 -11.75
C ASP A 11 8.81 7.31 -10.71
N PHE A 12 8.86 5.97 -10.85
CA PHE A 12 8.13 5.01 -10.01
C PHE A 12 9.01 3.87 -9.55
N SER A 13 8.84 3.46 -8.29
CA SER A 13 9.39 2.20 -7.77
C SER A 13 8.24 1.26 -7.41
N VAL A 14 8.19 0.11 -8.07
CA VAL A 14 7.23 -0.96 -7.73
C VAL A 14 7.87 -1.84 -6.67
N VAL A 15 7.32 -1.86 -5.47
CA VAL A 15 7.82 -2.62 -4.31
C VAL A 15 6.96 -3.86 -4.08
N VAL A 16 7.58 -5.04 -4.15
CA VAL A 16 6.89 -6.33 -4.02
C VAL A 16 7.53 -7.16 -2.92
N PRO A 17 6.89 -7.33 -1.76
CA PRO A 17 7.34 -8.28 -0.76
C PRO A 17 6.97 -9.70 -1.19
N VAL A 18 7.91 -10.63 -1.12
CA VAL A 18 7.70 -12.05 -1.46
C VAL A 18 8.26 -12.96 -0.37
N ARG A 19 7.61 -14.11 -0.19
CA ARG A 19 8.12 -15.21 0.63
C ARG A 19 7.53 -16.52 0.17
N ASN A 20 8.38 -17.43 -0.33
CA ASN A 20 7.98 -18.74 -0.86
C ASN A 20 6.90 -18.60 -1.94
N GLU A 21 7.26 -17.86 -2.99
CA GLU A 21 6.35 -17.53 -4.12
C GLU A 21 7.03 -17.86 -5.48
N ALA A 22 7.90 -18.89 -5.51
CA ALA A 22 8.71 -19.23 -6.69
C ALA A 22 7.90 -19.30 -7.99
N ASP A 23 6.71 -19.92 -7.94
CA ASP A 23 5.86 -20.11 -9.11
C ASP A 23 5.17 -18.82 -9.59
N ASN A 24 5.01 -17.84 -8.69
CA ASN A 24 4.30 -16.59 -8.98
C ASN A 24 5.23 -15.48 -9.53
N ILE A 25 6.54 -15.56 -9.27
CA ILE A 25 7.50 -14.48 -9.59
C ILE A 25 7.62 -14.21 -11.07
N SER A 26 7.88 -15.25 -11.88
CA SER A 26 8.12 -15.06 -13.32
C SER A 26 6.90 -14.50 -14.06
N PRO A 27 5.67 -15.00 -13.84
CA PRO A 27 4.46 -14.40 -14.41
C PRO A 27 4.26 -12.95 -13.95
N LEU A 28 4.43 -12.66 -12.66
CA LEU A 28 4.23 -11.31 -12.11
C LEU A 28 5.21 -10.30 -12.72
N ILE A 29 6.49 -10.64 -12.83
CA ILE A 29 7.49 -9.75 -13.46
C ILE A 29 7.15 -9.50 -14.93
N ALA A 30 6.71 -10.52 -15.68
CA ALA A 30 6.32 -10.37 -17.07
C ALA A 30 5.11 -9.41 -17.22
N GLU A 31 4.10 -9.54 -16.37
CA GLU A 31 2.95 -8.64 -16.35
C GLU A 31 3.34 -7.22 -15.94
N LEU A 32 4.14 -7.05 -14.90
CA LEU A 32 4.66 -5.75 -14.48
C LEU A 32 5.42 -5.07 -15.62
N LYS A 33 6.32 -5.77 -16.29
CA LYS A 33 7.05 -5.22 -17.45
C LYS A 33 6.11 -4.74 -18.54
N THR A 34 5.08 -5.52 -18.84
CA THR A 34 4.11 -5.17 -19.88
C THR A 34 3.40 -3.86 -19.55
N VAL A 35 2.94 -3.70 -18.30
CA VAL A 35 2.22 -2.50 -17.86
C VAL A 35 3.16 -1.31 -17.71
N MET A 36 4.30 -1.51 -17.03
CA MET A 36 5.22 -0.42 -16.69
C MET A 36 6.02 0.10 -17.88
N THR A 37 6.14 -0.66 -18.96
CA THR A 37 6.82 -0.18 -20.19
C THR A 37 6.17 1.09 -20.75
N ALA A 38 4.86 1.25 -20.60
CA ALA A 38 4.15 2.47 -21.00
C ALA A 38 4.31 3.63 -20.03
N LEU A 39 4.87 3.37 -18.83
CA LEU A 39 5.01 4.30 -17.71
C LEU A 39 6.48 4.60 -17.36
N GLN A 40 7.40 4.38 -18.31
CA GLN A 40 8.85 4.61 -18.07
C GLN A 40 9.17 6.06 -17.74
N PRO A 41 10.27 6.33 -16.97
CA PRO A 41 11.20 5.35 -16.37
C PRO A 41 10.69 4.77 -15.04
N TYR A 42 10.92 3.48 -14.80
CA TYR A 42 10.52 2.78 -13.58
C TYR A 42 11.60 1.80 -13.09
N GLU A 43 11.48 1.36 -11.84
CA GLU A 43 12.19 0.20 -11.30
C GLU A 43 11.23 -0.74 -10.57
N ILE A 44 11.61 -2.01 -10.46
CA ILE A 44 10.94 -3.02 -9.65
C ILE A 44 11.89 -3.42 -8.53
N VAL A 45 11.45 -3.31 -7.28
CA VAL A 45 12.19 -3.72 -6.09
C VAL A 45 11.47 -4.88 -5.44
N ILE A 46 11.98 -6.10 -5.62
CA ILE A 46 11.44 -7.28 -4.96
C ILE A 46 12.22 -7.55 -3.69
N VAL A 47 11.50 -7.69 -2.57
CA VAL A 47 12.10 -8.01 -1.27
C VAL A 47 11.73 -9.45 -0.90
N ASP A 48 12.71 -10.34 -0.96
CA ASP A 48 12.60 -11.71 -0.49
C ASP A 48 12.75 -11.77 1.03
N ASP A 49 11.63 -11.99 1.72
CA ASP A 49 11.57 -12.07 3.17
C ASP A 49 12.00 -13.44 3.70
N GLY A 50 13.24 -13.85 3.34
CA GLY A 50 13.86 -15.05 3.85
C GLY A 50 13.18 -16.33 3.38
N SER A 51 12.94 -16.46 2.08
CA SER A 51 12.36 -17.68 1.48
C SER A 51 13.31 -18.89 1.66
N ASP A 52 12.70 -20.05 1.84
CA ASP A 52 13.34 -21.35 2.01
C ASP A 52 12.99 -22.37 0.88
N ASP A 53 12.30 -21.89 -0.15
CA ASP A 53 12.01 -22.60 -1.40
C ASP A 53 12.89 -22.11 -2.57
N ALA A 54 12.49 -22.38 -3.81
CA ALA A 54 13.20 -21.96 -5.03
C ALA A 54 13.07 -20.45 -5.35
N THR A 55 12.37 -19.64 -4.54
CA THR A 55 12.17 -18.19 -4.76
C THR A 55 13.49 -17.44 -5.01
N PRO A 56 14.56 -17.64 -4.22
CA PRO A 56 15.82 -16.90 -4.40
C PRO A 56 16.52 -17.21 -5.74
N GLU A 57 16.42 -18.46 -6.21
CA GLU A 57 16.98 -18.88 -7.49
C GLU A 57 16.23 -18.21 -8.65
N VAL A 58 14.89 -18.28 -8.63
CA VAL A 58 14.03 -17.66 -9.64
C VAL A 58 14.29 -16.15 -9.70
N LEU A 59 14.35 -15.47 -8.56
CA LEU A 59 14.63 -14.03 -8.49
C LEU A 59 15.99 -13.66 -9.07
N ARG A 60 17.01 -14.47 -8.81
CA ARG A 60 18.36 -14.25 -9.35
C ARG A 60 18.38 -14.36 -10.88
N ASP A 61 17.66 -15.32 -11.43
CA ASP A 61 17.58 -15.52 -12.89
C ASP A 61 16.76 -14.40 -13.55
N GLN A 62 15.64 -13.99 -12.94
CA GLN A 62 14.86 -12.85 -13.42
C GLN A 62 15.65 -11.54 -13.37
N ALA A 63 16.44 -11.29 -12.33
CA ALA A 63 17.27 -10.08 -12.22
C ALA A 63 18.35 -9.99 -13.32
N ARG A 64 18.86 -11.14 -13.80
CA ARG A 64 19.78 -11.15 -14.94
C ARG A 64 19.11 -10.78 -16.26
N ALA A 65 17.83 -11.09 -16.40
CA ALA A 65 17.05 -10.88 -17.62
C ALA A 65 16.30 -9.53 -17.63
N CYS A 66 16.18 -8.85 -16.49
CA CYS A 66 15.40 -7.62 -16.32
C CYS A 66 16.26 -6.55 -15.63
N PRO A 67 16.84 -5.60 -16.38
CA PRO A 67 17.69 -4.54 -15.81
C PRO A 67 16.96 -3.61 -14.83
N GLU A 68 15.65 -3.47 -14.96
CA GLU A 68 14.79 -2.66 -14.09
C GLU A 68 14.53 -3.35 -12.73
N LEU A 69 14.82 -4.67 -12.63
CA LEU A 69 14.58 -5.46 -11.43
C LEU A 69 15.78 -5.40 -10.47
N ARG A 70 15.50 -5.01 -9.25
CA ARG A 70 16.42 -5.11 -8.10
C ARG A 70 15.84 -6.07 -7.07
N VAL A 71 16.70 -6.92 -6.54
CA VAL A 71 16.31 -7.91 -5.52
C VAL A 71 17.07 -7.62 -4.23
N VAL A 72 16.30 -7.52 -3.14
CA VAL A 72 16.84 -7.41 -1.77
C VAL A 72 16.38 -8.65 -1.01
N ARG A 73 17.25 -9.23 -0.19
CA ARG A 73 16.94 -10.44 0.57
C ARG A 73 17.21 -10.25 2.05
N HIS A 74 16.25 -10.63 2.87
CA HIS A 74 16.41 -10.77 4.31
C HIS A 74 17.06 -12.12 4.65
N ARG A 75 17.87 -12.17 5.70
CA ARG A 75 18.51 -13.41 6.17
C ARG A 75 17.49 -14.41 6.73
N SER A 76 16.41 -13.90 7.31
CA SER A 76 15.28 -14.66 7.83
C SER A 76 14.02 -13.83 7.68
N SER A 77 12.83 -14.46 7.73
CA SER A 77 11.58 -13.75 7.64
C SER A 77 11.36 -12.83 8.84
N VAL A 78 11.06 -11.58 8.55
CA VAL A 78 10.73 -10.52 9.53
C VAL A 78 9.33 -9.93 9.31
N GLY A 79 8.59 -10.44 8.34
CA GLY A 79 7.21 -10.09 8.05
C GLY A 79 7.02 -9.08 6.93
N GLN A 80 5.80 -9.08 6.38
CA GLN A 80 5.44 -8.30 5.19
C GLN A 80 5.67 -6.79 5.37
N SER A 81 5.34 -6.22 6.53
CA SER A 81 5.56 -4.79 6.78
C SER A 81 7.04 -4.41 6.73
N ALA A 82 7.89 -5.23 7.33
CA ALA A 82 9.34 -5.02 7.30
C ALA A 82 9.88 -5.15 5.86
N ALA A 83 9.39 -6.13 5.09
CA ALA A 83 9.78 -6.30 3.69
C ALA A 83 9.36 -5.09 2.84
N ILE A 84 8.14 -4.57 3.00
CA ILE A 84 7.69 -3.34 2.33
C ILE A 84 8.60 -2.17 2.74
N THR A 85 8.87 -2.00 4.04
CA THR A 85 9.74 -0.91 4.54
C THR A 85 11.15 -0.99 3.97
N THR A 86 11.73 -2.20 3.88
CA THR A 86 13.01 -2.41 3.22
C THR A 86 12.95 -1.99 1.75
N GLY A 87 11.91 -2.42 1.03
CA GLY A 87 11.74 -2.06 -0.38
C GLY A 87 11.58 -0.55 -0.60
N VAL A 88 10.81 0.13 0.25
CA VAL A 88 10.65 1.60 0.20
C VAL A 88 11.95 2.33 0.53
N ASN A 89 12.76 1.83 1.47
CA ASN A 89 14.07 2.40 1.76
C ASN A 89 15.04 2.26 0.58
N GLU A 90 15.03 1.09 -0.07
CA GLU A 90 15.86 0.78 -1.23
C GLU A 90 15.38 1.44 -2.53
N ALA A 91 14.12 1.87 -2.59
CA ALA A 91 13.54 2.54 -3.74
C ALA A 91 14.23 3.87 -4.04
N ARG A 92 14.42 4.17 -5.33
CA ARG A 92 15.05 5.41 -5.81
C ARG A 92 14.01 6.45 -6.23
N ALA A 93 12.80 6.02 -6.60
CA ALA A 93 11.73 6.93 -6.98
C ALA A 93 11.08 7.62 -5.78
N GLY A 94 10.51 8.80 -6.04
CA GLY A 94 9.67 9.51 -5.08
C GLY A 94 8.27 8.93 -4.92
N ILE A 95 7.77 8.22 -5.93
CA ILE A 95 6.45 7.58 -5.95
C ILE A 95 6.62 6.06 -5.84
N ILE A 96 5.94 5.48 -4.86
CA ILE A 96 5.97 4.05 -4.59
C ILE A 96 4.65 3.41 -4.99
N ILE A 97 4.75 2.28 -5.67
CA ILE A 97 3.64 1.38 -5.97
C ILE A 97 3.91 0.09 -5.22
N THR A 98 2.98 -0.37 -4.38
CA THR A 98 3.10 -1.70 -3.75
C THR A 98 2.10 -2.66 -4.34
N LEU A 99 2.44 -3.94 -4.38
CA LEU A 99 1.50 -5.05 -4.63
C LEU A 99 2.02 -6.33 -3.99
N ASP A 100 1.13 -7.29 -3.75
CA ASP A 100 1.50 -8.58 -3.16
C ASP A 100 2.13 -9.51 -4.21
N GLY A 101 3.11 -10.32 -3.80
CA GLY A 101 3.85 -11.22 -4.69
C GLY A 101 3.13 -12.52 -5.06
N ASP A 102 1.89 -12.72 -4.59
CA ASP A 102 1.12 -13.96 -4.77
C ASP A 102 0.24 -13.99 -6.05
N GLY A 103 0.38 -12.97 -6.91
CA GLY A 103 -0.33 -12.85 -8.18
C GLY A 103 -1.83 -12.51 -8.06
N GLN A 104 -2.34 -12.23 -6.85
CA GLN A 104 -3.75 -11.87 -6.66
C GLN A 104 -4.08 -10.44 -7.08
N ASN A 105 -3.13 -9.52 -6.98
CA ASN A 105 -3.27 -8.16 -7.51
C ASN A 105 -3.03 -8.18 -9.02
N ASP A 106 -3.85 -7.45 -9.76
CA ASP A 106 -3.69 -7.28 -11.19
C ASP A 106 -2.80 -6.07 -11.49
N PRO A 107 -1.58 -6.25 -12.07
CA PRO A 107 -0.74 -5.12 -12.45
C PRO A 107 -1.41 -4.17 -13.45
N ALA A 108 -2.39 -4.64 -14.22
CA ALA A 108 -3.14 -3.81 -15.18
C ALA A 108 -3.96 -2.69 -14.51
N ASP A 109 -4.21 -2.78 -13.19
CA ASP A 109 -4.88 -1.72 -12.43
C ASP A 109 -3.94 -0.59 -11.99
N ILE A 110 -2.60 -0.76 -12.10
CA ILE A 110 -1.61 0.26 -11.70
C ILE A 110 -1.86 1.62 -12.36
N PRO A 111 -2.10 1.72 -13.69
CA PRO A 111 -2.33 3.01 -14.34
C PRO A 111 -3.49 3.79 -13.71
N ALA A 112 -4.61 3.12 -13.39
CA ALA A 112 -5.77 3.79 -12.80
C ALA A 112 -5.47 4.39 -11.42
N LEU A 113 -4.66 3.72 -10.58
CA LEU A 113 -4.24 4.27 -9.29
C LEU A 113 -3.27 5.45 -9.49
N LEU A 114 -2.34 5.33 -10.45
CA LEU A 114 -1.37 6.40 -10.75
C LEU A 114 -2.06 7.65 -11.29
N ASP A 115 -3.07 7.50 -12.15
CA ASP A 115 -3.82 8.63 -12.68
C ASP A 115 -4.52 9.38 -11.54
N ARG A 116 -5.20 8.66 -10.64
CA ARG A 116 -5.81 9.27 -9.44
C ARG A 116 -4.80 9.92 -8.50
N PHE A 117 -3.58 9.34 -8.41
CA PHE A 117 -2.51 9.93 -7.61
C PHE A 117 -1.98 11.23 -8.21
N ARG A 118 -1.84 11.29 -9.55
CA ARG A 118 -1.34 12.47 -10.27
C ARG A 118 -2.35 13.61 -10.35
N GLU A 119 -3.65 13.29 -10.41
CA GLU A 119 -4.75 14.27 -10.46
C GLU A 119 -4.99 14.99 -9.14
N ALA A 120 -4.40 14.52 -8.05
CA ALA A 120 -4.64 15.10 -6.74
C ALA A 120 -3.87 16.41 -6.53
N ASP A 121 -4.50 17.36 -5.86
CA ASP A 121 -3.89 18.66 -5.54
C ASP A 121 -2.67 18.56 -4.63
N ASN A 122 -2.61 17.54 -3.76
CA ASN A 122 -1.50 17.31 -2.84
C ASN A 122 -1.08 15.83 -2.83
N PRO A 123 -0.32 15.38 -3.84
CA PRO A 123 0.13 13.99 -3.93
C PRO A 123 1.15 13.61 -2.83
N ASP A 124 1.86 14.57 -2.24
CA ASP A 124 2.89 14.31 -1.23
C ASP A 124 2.33 13.64 0.04
N LEU A 125 1.08 13.92 0.39
CA LEU A 125 0.37 13.35 1.53
C LEU A 125 -0.87 12.56 1.10
N LEU A 126 -0.80 11.89 -0.05
CA LEU A 126 -1.87 11.07 -0.58
C LEU A 126 -1.50 9.59 -0.54
N LEU A 127 -2.47 8.77 -0.16
CA LEU A 127 -2.48 7.32 -0.35
C LEU A 127 -3.64 6.95 -1.26
N VAL A 128 -3.34 6.38 -2.44
CA VAL A 128 -4.33 5.72 -3.28
C VAL A 128 -4.26 4.22 -3.02
N THR A 129 -5.38 3.60 -2.65
CA THR A 129 -5.46 2.15 -2.35
C THR A 129 -6.47 1.47 -3.26
N GLY A 130 -6.16 0.26 -3.69
CA GLY A 130 -7.11 -0.57 -4.42
C GLY A 130 -8.28 -1.00 -3.53
N GLU A 131 -9.49 -1.03 -4.09
CA GLU A 131 -10.68 -1.62 -3.49
C GLU A 131 -11.12 -2.83 -4.33
N ARG A 132 -10.97 -4.04 -3.78
CA ARG A 132 -11.26 -5.29 -4.48
C ARG A 132 -12.76 -5.47 -4.70
N GLN A 133 -13.21 -5.38 -5.96
CA GLN A 133 -14.62 -5.45 -6.33
C GLN A 133 -15.23 -6.84 -6.15
N LYS A 134 -14.49 -7.90 -6.50
CA LYS A 134 -14.96 -9.29 -6.40
C LYS A 134 -14.13 -10.04 -5.37
N ARG A 135 -14.69 -10.29 -4.19
CA ARG A 135 -14.10 -11.21 -3.22
C ARG A 135 -14.78 -12.58 -3.40
N TRP A 136 -14.01 -13.58 -3.75
CA TRP A 136 -14.43 -14.98 -3.82
C TRP A 136 -14.60 -15.62 -2.42
N ASP A 137 -14.88 -14.80 -1.41
CA ASP A 137 -15.07 -15.25 -0.04
C ASP A 137 -16.51 -15.70 0.23
N SER A 138 -16.67 -16.67 1.15
CA SER A 138 -17.98 -17.08 1.62
C SER A 138 -18.76 -15.89 2.22
N LEU A 139 -20.11 -15.95 2.17
CA LEU A 139 -20.97 -14.89 2.69
C LEU A 139 -20.66 -14.53 4.16
N LEU A 140 -20.33 -15.54 4.97
CA LEU A 140 -19.97 -15.34 6.38
C LEU A 140 -18.66 -14.56 6.54
N LYS A 141 -17.62 -14.85 5.73
CA LYS A 141 -16.35 -14.11 5.72
C LYS A 141 -16.54 -12.67 5.22
N ARG A 142 -17.40 -12.47 4.23
CA ARG A 142 -17.74 -11.12 3.73
C ARG A 142 -18.42 -10.28 4.80
N LEU A 143 -19.38 -10.85 5.54
CA LEU A 143 -20.10 -10.16 6.61
C LEU A 143 -19.17 -9.82 7.78
N SER A 144 -18.38 -10.78 8.27
CA SER A 144 -17.42 -10.56 9.34
C SER A 144 -16.35 -9.51 8.97
N SER A 145 -15.88 -9.54 7.72
CA SER A 145 -14.93 -8.54 7.20
C SER A 145 -15.55 -7.13 7.12
N ARG A 146 -16.83 -7.03 6.71
CA ARG A 146 -17.55 -5.72 6.69
C ARG A 146 -17.71 -5.15 8.10
N VAL A 147 -18.11 -5.97 9.06
CA VAL A 147 -18.25 -5.55 10.46
C VAL A 147 -16.90 -5.12 11.02
N ALA A 148 -15.85 -5.92 10.83
CA ALA A 148 -14.51 -5.59 11.28
C ALA A 148 -13.99 -4.27 10.66
N ASN A 149 -14.21 -4.08 9.35
CA ASN A 149 -13.83 -2.83 8.67
C ASN A 149 -14.65 -1.63 9.15
N ALA A 150 -15.97 -1.80 9.40
CA ALA A 150 -16.81 -0.73 9.93
C ALA A 150 -16.37 -0.31 11.34
N VAL A 151 -16.13 -1.29 12.23
CA VAL A 151 -15.62 -1.02 13.59
C VAL A 151 -14.26 -0.31 13.52
N ARG A 152 -13.33 -0.84 12.73
CA ARG A 152 -12.03 -0.23 12.55
C ARG A 152 -12.14 1.19 11.96
N GLY A 153 -12.90 1.37 10.88
CA GLY A 153 -13.11 2.67 10.23
C GLY A 153 -13.69 3.70 11.18
N THR A 154 -14.64 3.30 12.04
CA THR A 154 -15.21 4.18 13.08
C THR A 154 -14.19 4.55 14.15
N LEU A 155 -13.37 3.59 14.59
CA LEU A 155 -12.37 3.80 15.64
C LEU A 155 -11.17 4.62 15.15
N LEU A 156 -10.70 4.34 13.93
CA LEU A 156 -9.52 5.01 13.34
C LEU A 156 -9.90 6.22 12.47
N GLY A 157 -11.16 6.39 12.10
CA GLY A 157 -11.63 7.50 11.25
C GLY A 157 -11.13 7.40 9.80
N ASP A 158 -10.70 6.21 9.35
CA ASP A 158 -10.10 6.07 8.01
C ASP A 158 -11.12 5.72 6.91
N HIS A 159 -12.29 5.23 7.27
CA HIS A 159 -13.40 4.88 6.36
C HIS A 159 -13.01 4.12 5.08
N THR A 160 -11.80 3.54 5.04
CA THR A 160 -11.29 2.83 3.87
C THR A 160 -11.97 1.47 3.75
N PRO A 161 -12.65 1.18 2.63
CA PRO A 161 -13.45 -0.04 2.49
C PRO A 161 -12.60 -1.31 2.43
N ASP A 162 -11.37 -1.24 1.89
CA ASP A 162 -10.45 -2.38 1.77
C ASP A 162 -8.99 -2.02 2.10
N THR A 163 -8.63 -2.02 3.36
CA THR A 163 -7.24 -1.76 3.80
C THR A 163 -6.29 -2.91 3.56
N GLY A 164 -6.84 -4.11 3.33
CA GLY A 164 -6.05 -5.32 3.07
C GLY A 164 -5.62 -5.49 1.61
N CYS A 165 -5.97 -4.59 0.70
CA CYS A 165 -5.47 -4.63 -0.66
C CYS A 165 -3.98 -4.29 -0.69
N GLY A 166 -3.15 -5.15 -1.33
CA GLY A 166 -1.71 -4.93 -1.47
C GLY A 166 -1.37 -3.82 -2.47
N LEU A 167 -2.26 -3.59 -3.45
CA LEU A 167 -2.05 -2.58 -4.48
C LEU A 167 -2.33 -1.17 -3.94
N LYS A 168 -1.27 -0.38 -3.79
CA LYS A 168 -1.30 0.99 -3.25
C LYS A 168 -0.30 1.87 -3.97
N VAL A 169 -0.61 3.17 -4.07
CA VAL A 169 0.30 4.22 -4.58
C VAL A 169 0.41 5.32 -3.54
N PHE A 170 1.63 5.75 -3.23
CA PHE A 170 1.91 6.78 -2.23
C PHE A 170 3.28 7.42 -2.43
N SER A 171 3.49 8.57 -1.82
CA SER A 171 4.76 9.27 -1.76
C SER A 171 5.73 8.55 -0.82
N ARG A 172 6.97 8.31 -1.27
CA ARG A 172 8.04 7.69 -0.48
C ARG A 172 8.33 8.46 0.82
N PRO A 173 8.48 9.80 0.80
CA PRO A 173 8.67 10.59 2.02
C PRO A 173 7.52 10.43 3.02
N ALA A 174 6.26 10.42 2.55
CA ALA A 174 5.11 10.22 3.43
C ALA A 174 5.13 8.86 4.14
N TYR A 175 5.49 7.79 3.43
CA TYR A 175 5.61 6.46 4.03
C TYR A 175 6.73 6.41 5.08
N LEU A 176 7.90 6.95 4.76
CA LEU A 176 9.06 6.95 5.67
C LEU A 176 8.85 7.79 6.93
N ALA A 177 7.93 8.75 6.88
CA ALA A 177 7.50 9.53 8.05
C ALA A 177 6.48 8.80 8.94
N MET A 178 5.92 7.65 8.49
CA MET A 178 5.02 6.85 9.32
C MET A 178 5.80 6.10 10.41
N PRO A 179 5.20 5.91 11.61
CA PRO A 179 5.80 5.06 12.63
C PRO A 179 5.85 3.61 12.14
N GLY A 180 7.04 2.99 12.19
CA GLY A 180 7.23 1.59 11.82
C GLY A 180 6.81 0.64 12.94
N PHE A 181 5.98 -0.35 12.63
CA PHE A 181 5.62 -1.48 13.51
C PHE A 181 5.18 -2.67 12.66
N ASP A 182 5.13 -3.86 13.27
CA ASP A 182 4.65 -5.04 12.56
C ASP A 182 3.17 -4.88 12.15
N HIS A 183 2.79 -5.40 10.99
CA HIS A 183 1.46 -5.25 10.37
C HIS A 183 1.05 -3.81 9.97
N MET A 184 1.95 -2.80 10.05
CA MET A 184 1.62 -1.41 9.70
C MET A 184 1.03 -1.27 8.29
N HIS A 185 1.36 -2.17 7.35
CA HIS A 185 0.84 -2.13 5.97
C HIS A 185 -0.70 -2.17 5.89
N ARG A 186 -1.38 -2.73 6.92
CA ARG A 186 -2.85 -2.76 7.05
C ARG A 186 -3.44 -1.46 7.57
N PHE A 187 -2.62 -0.65 8.22
CA PHE A 187 -3.01 0.60 8.87
C PHE A 187 -2.53 1.84 8.13
N MET A 188 -1.91 1.68 6.96
CA MET A 188 -1.43 2.81 6.16
C MET A 188 -2.47 3.90 5.93
N PRO A 189 -3.77 3.59 5.65
CA PRO A 189 -4.79 4.62 5.54
C PRO A 189 -4.91 5.47 6.81
N ALA A 190 -5.04 4.83 7.97
CA ALA A 190 -5.12 5.52 9.25
C ALA A 190 -3.86 6.33 9.57
N LEU A 191 -2.67 5.80 9.25
CA LEU A 191 -1.39 6.48 9.46
C LEU A 191 -1.23 7.68 8.51
N MET A 192 -1.68 7.58 7.25
CA MET A 192 -1.68 8.71 6.32
C MET A 192 -2.56 9.86 6.85
N LEU A 193 -3.76 9.54 7.31
CA LEU A 193 -4.66 10.54 7.94
C LEU A 193 -4.05 11.16 9.21
N CYS A 194 -3.24 10.41 9.99
CA CYS A 194 -2.52 10.94 11.15
C CYS A 194 -1.53 12.04 10.78
N GLN A 195 -0.94 11.96 9.59
CA GLN A 195 -0.02 12.99 9.08
C GLN A 195 -0.75 14.19 8.48
N GLY A 196 -2.08 14.20 8.48
CA GLY A 196 -2.90 15.22 7.83
C GLY A 196 -3.07 15.00 6.33
N GLY A 197 -2.75 13.80 5.84
CA GLY A 197 -2.90 13.41 4.45
C GLY A 197 -4.31 12.93 4.11
N HIS A 198 -4.47 12.43 2.88
CA HIS A 198 -5.72 11.95 2.31
C HIS A 198 -5.60 10.50 1.85
N VAL A 199 -6.76 9.83 1.76
CA VAL A 199 -6.84 8.46 1.25
C VAL A 199 -7.94 8.40 0.19
N LEU A 200 -7.60 7.85 -0.99
CA LEU A 200 -8.55 7.57 -2.06
C LEU A 200 -8.61 6.06 -2.31
N SER A 201 -9.80 5.55 -2.60
CA SER A 201 -10.00 4.15 -2.99
C SER A 201 -10.34 4.07 -4.47
N VAL A 202 -9.70 3.13 -5.19
CA VAL A 202 -9.93 2.87 -6.62
C VAL A 202 -10.38 1.43 -6.78
N PRO A 203 -11.48 1.17 -7.49
CA PRO A 203 -11.90 -0.19 -7.80
C PRO A 203 -10.81 -0.95 -8.56
N VAL A 204 -10.46 -2.16 -8.09
CA VAL A 204 -9.44 -3.01 -8.71
C VAL A 204 -9.91 -4.44 -8.86
N ASN A 205 -9.32 -5.13 -9.83
CA ASN A 205 -9.51 -6.56 -10.02
C ASN A 205 -8.83 -7.34 -8.88
N HIS A 206 -9.41 -8.48 -8.54
CA HIS A 206 -8.80 -9.41 -7.62
C HIS A 206 -8.89 -10.82 -8.18
N ARG A 207 -7.73 -11.41 -8.42
CA ARG A 207 -7.61 -12.74 -9.00
C ARG A 207 -7.66 -13.82 -7.91
N ALA A 208 -8.11 -15.02 -8.27
CA ALA A 208 -7.93 -16.16 -7.41
C ALA A 208 -6.43 -16.49 -7.31
N ARG A 209 -5.96 -16.89 -6.11
CA ARG A 209 -4.58 -17.34 -5.93
C ARG A 209 -4.36 -18.59 -6.81
N GLN A 210 -3.33 -18.55 -7.65
CA GLN A 210 -3.01 -19.66 -8.54
C GLN A 210 -2.11 -20.70 -7.87
N HIS A 211 -1.13 -20.25 -7.06
CA HIS A 211 -0.17 -21.09 -6.37
C HIS A 211 0.00 -20.67 -4.91
N GLY A 212 0.40 -21.61 -4.04
CA GLY A 212 0.70 -21.35 -2.64
C GLY A 212 -0.43 -21.62 -1.65
N VAL A 213 -0.08 -21.74 -0.37
CA VAL A 213 -0.99 -22.06 0.75
C VAL A 213 -1.08 -20.86 1.70
N THR A 214 -2.28 -20.60 2.24
CA THR A 214 -2.47 -19.55 3.25
C THR A 214 -1.73 -19.92 4.55
N LYS A 215 -0.74 -19.12 4.94
CA LYS A 215 0.24 -19.43 6.01
C LYS A 215 -0.23 -19.14 7.44
N TYR A 216 -1.41 -18.53 7.66
CA TYR A 216 -1.85 -18.08 8.99
C TYR A 216 -3.29 -18.49 9.31
N GLY A 217 -3.54 -18.91 10.58
CA GLY A 217 -4.86 -19.19 11.11
C GLY A 217 -5.73 -17.92 11.26
N VAL A 218 -7.06 -18.08 11.25
CA VAL A 218 -8.00 -16.95 11.35
C VAL A 218 -7.96 -16.30 12.75
N PHE A 219 -7.77 -17.10 13.79
CA PHE A 219 -7.79 -16.65 15.19
C PHE A 219 -6.53 -15.86 15.57
N ASP A 220 -5.34 -16.25 15.08
CA ASP A 220 -4.09 -15.54 15.34
C ASP A 220 -4.13 -14.14 14.71
N ARG A 221 -4.71 -14.02 13.50
CA ARG A 221 -4.89 -12.72 12.82
C ARG A 221 -5.85 -11.79 13.55
N LEU A 222 -6.89 -12.33 14.21
CA LEU A 222 -7.89 -11.52 14.91
C LEU A 222 -7.32 -10.93 16.19
N GLY A 223 -6.61 -11.75 16.99
CA GLY A 223 -6.02 -11.29 18.26
C GLY A 223 -4.97 -10.19 18.04
N MET A 224 -4.02 -10.42 17.12
CA MET A 224 -3.01 -9.41 16.77
C MET A 224 -3.64 -8.14 16.20
N GLY A 225 -4.65 -8.27 15.34
CA GLY A 225 -5.32 -7.10 14.74
C GLY A 225 -6.02 -6.22 15.77
N ILE A 226 -6.50 -6.75 16.88
CA ILE A 226 -7.10 -5.97 17.98
C ILE A 226 -6.03 -5.18 18.73
N VAL A 227 -4.91 -5.80 19.06
CA VAL A 227 -3.79 -5.14 19.73
C VAL A 227 -3.24 -4.00 18.88
N ASP A 228 -3.01 -4.27 17.59
CA ASP A 228 -2.53 -3.28 16.62
C ASP A 228 -3.52 -2.11 16.49
N LEU A 229 -4.83 -2.38 16.49
CA LEU A 229 -5.88 -1.36 16.45
C LEU A 229 -5.77 -0.38 17.62
N PHE A 230 -5.62 -0.89 18.85
CA PHE A 230 -5.42 -0.04 20.03
C PHE A 230 -4.10 0.72 19.97
N GLY A 231 -3.03 0.11 19.47
CA GLY A 231 -1.75 0.76 19.23
C GLY A 231 -1.87 1.94 18.27
N VAL A 232 -2.56 1.76 17.14
CA VAL A 232 -2.78 2.85 16.16
C VAL A 232 -3.71 3.93 16.72
N MET A 233 -4.76 3.57 17.46
CA MET A 233 -5.59 4.55 18.17
C MET A 233 -4.78 5.40 19.16
N TRP A 234 -3.83 4.78 19.85
CA TRP A 234 -2.92 5.49 20.77
C TRP A 234 -1.99 6.44 20.00
N LEU A 235 -1.40 5.99 18.88
CA LEU A 235 -0.58 6.81 17.99
C LEU A 235 -1.35 8.02 17.44
N GLN A 236 -2.61 7.83 17.05
CA GLN A 236 -3.48 8.91 16.54
C GLN A 236 -3.72 10.02 17.58
N ARG A 237 -3.73 9.68 18.86
CA ARG A 237 -3.92 10.62 19.97
C ARG A 237 -2.63 11.33 20.37
N ARG A 238 -1.46 10.86 19.92
CA ARG A 238 -0.14 11.39 20.27
C ARG A 238 0.71 11.63 19.03
N PRO A 239 0.33 12.57 18.16
CA PRO A 239 1.13 12.91 17.00
C PRO A 239 2.48 13.45 17.45
N GLY A 240 3.56 12.72 17.18
CA GLY A 240 4.93 13.06 17.57
C GLY A 240 5.62 14.07 16.66
N THR A 241 4.99 14.51 15.59
CA THR A 241 5.62 15.42 14.61
C THR A 241 5.23 16.86 14.94
N PRO A 242 6.18 17.75 15.28
CA PRO A 242 5.91 19.16 15.34
C PRO A 242 5.55 19.64 13.93
N VAL A 243 4.36 20.18 13.74
CA VAL A 243 4.07 20.94 12.53
C VAL A 243 4.81 22.26 12.66
N PRO A 244 5.74 22.62 11.78
CA PRO A 244 6.35 23.94 11.79
C PRO A 244 5.23 24.97 11.69
N GLY A 245 4.96 25.66 12.78
CA GLY A 245 4.03 26.78 12.79
C GLY A 245 4.77 27.99 12.26
N ASN A 246 4.33 28.59 11.18
CA ASN A 246 4.63 30.01 10.96
C ASN A 246 4.07 30.74 12.18
N ALA A 247 5.01 31.32 12.94
CA ALA A 247 4.73 31.94 14.21
C ALA A 247 3.93 33.21 14.00
N GLU A 248 2.59 33.10 14.09
CA GLU A 248 1.72 34.21 14.50
C GLU A 248 0.54 33.65 15.27
N GLY A 249 0.63 33.74 16.57
CA GLY A 249 -0.41 33.88 17.55
C GLY A 249 -1.58 32.88 17.57
N SER A 250 -1.39 31.62 17.99
CA SER A 250 -2.47 30.87 18.65
C SER A 250 -1.89 29.78 19.57
N GLY A 251 -2.45 29.67 20.76
CA GLY A 251 -1.98 28.79 21.81
C GLY A 251 -1.96 27.30 21.42
N PHE A 252 -1.05 26.55 22.01
CA PHE A 252 -0.84 25.12 21.77
C PHE A 252 -2.10 24.26 21.97
N ILE A 253 -2.98 24.64 22.89
CA ILE A 253 -4.21 23.93 23.24
C ILE A 253 -5.30 24.12 22.16
N ASP A 254 -5.42 25.28 21.54
CA ASP A 254 -6.40 25.56 20.48
C ASP A 254 -6.07 24.78 19.19
N ARG A 255 -4.80 24.51 18.93
CA ARG A 255 -4.37 23.74 17.76
C ARG A 255 -4.69 22.25 17.86
N LEU A 256 -4.62 21.69 19.07
CA LEU A 256 -5.00 20.30 19.32
C LEU A 256 -6.53 20.09 19.19
N GLY A 257 -7.31 21.00 19.73
CA GLY A 257 -8.78 20.96 19.65
C GLY A 257 -9.31 21.21 18.24
N ALA A 258 -8.80 22.21 17.51
CA ALA A 258 -9.18 22.53 16.14
C ALA A 258 -8.81 21.44 15.15
N ARG A 259 -7.67 20.75 15.36
CA ARG A 259 -7.21 19.63 14.53
C ARG A 259 -8.09 18.39 14.74
N TRP A 260 -8.56 18.14 15.96
CA TRP A 260 -9.47 17.04 16.28
C TRP A 260 -10.88 17.27 15.70
N LEU A 261 -11.39 18.49 15.79
CA LEU A 261 -12.69 18.90 15.22
C LEU A 261 -12.67 18.90 13.69
N LYS A 262 -11.59 19.38 13.04
CA LYS A 262 -11.44 19.31 11.57
C LYS A 262 -11.36 17.87 11.04
N ARG A 263 -10.76 16.94 11.79
CA ARG A 263 -10.74 15.51 11.40
C ARG A 263 -12.13 14.87 11.42
N ARG A 264 -13.06 15.33 12.23
CA ARG A 264 -14.46 14.88 12.25
C ARG A 264 -15.32 15.47 11.14
N ALA A 265 -14.92 16.62 10.58
CA ALA A 265 -15.68 17.35 9.58
C ALA A 265 -15.35 16.95 8.13
N VAL A 266 -14.24 16.26 7.88
CA VAL A 266 -13.89 15.77 6.54
C VAL A 266 -14.41 14.34 6.41
N ALA A 267 -15.70 14.20 6.13
CA ALA A 267 -16.23 12.99 5.53
C ALA A 267 -15.63 12.86 4.12
N PRO A 268 -15.18 11.66 3.68
CA PRO A 268 -14.75 11.49 2.31
C PRO A 268 -15.93 11.81 1.39
N GLU A 269 -15.75 12.74 0.46
CA GLU A 269 -16.64 12.93 -0.68
C GLU A 269 -16.67 11.63 -1.45
N ILE A 270 -17.76 10.90 -1.32
CA ILE A 270 -18.07 9.78 -2.19
C ILE A 270 -18.54 10.44 -3.49
N ASP A 271 -17.65 10.49 -4.48
CA ASP A 271 -18.02 10.85 -5.85
C ASP A 271 -19.02 9.80 -6.37
N GLN A 272 -20.31 10.13 -6.22
CA GLN A 272 -21.42 9.42 -6.88
C GLN A 272 -21.51 9.95 -8.32
N GLY A 273 -20.45 9.73 -9.10
CA GLY A 273 -20.40 10.04 -10.51
C GLY A 273 -21.14 9.02 -11.35
N ALA A 274 -22.22 9.48 -11.96
CA ALA A 274 -22.85 9.02 -13.19
C ALA A 274 -23.58 7.68 -13.17
N GLY A 275 -24.82 7.75 -12.88
CA GLY A 275 -25.83 6.73 -13.20
C GLY A 275 -27.20 7.32 -13.38
N GLU A 276 -27.40 8.21 -14.40
CA GLU A 276 -28.72 8.55 -14.95
C GLU A 276 -28.53 9.30 -16.26
N GLU A 277 -28.70 8.58 -17.36
CA GLU A 277 -29.34 9.05 -18.58
C GLU A 277 -29.34 7.95 -19.63
N ALA A 278 -30.42 7.18 -19.69
CA ALA A 278 -30.95 6.61 -20.93
C ALA A 278 -32.37 6.10 -20.66
N GLY A 279 -33.36 6.94 -20.95
CA GLY A 279 -34.76 6.55 -20.90
C GLY A 279 -35.63 7.67 -21.47
N SER A 280 -35.64 7.77 -22.81
CA SER A 280 -36.78 8.27 -23.60
C SER A 280 -36.60 7.84 -25.03
#